data_42ab8abeaff1a93918b97f88f851bb78
#
_entry.id   42ab8abeaff1a93918b97f88f851bb78
#
_cell.length_a   1.000
_cell.length_b   1.000
_cell.length_c   1.000
_cell.angle_alpha   90.00
_cell.angle_beta   90.00
_cell.angle_gamma   90.00
#
_symmetry.space_group_name_H-M   'P 1'
#
loop_
_entity.id
_entity.type
_entity.pdbx_description
1 polymer ?
#
loop_
_entity_poly.entity_id
_entity_poly.type
_entity_poly.pdbx_seq_one_letter_code
_entity_poly.pdbx_strand_id
1 'polypeptide(L)'
;MRAVVTRVSRASVTIDGQVNGHIGRGFLVLLGVGPQDTEEVARKLAEKICNLRVFEDENGKMNRNLEQVGGALLVVSQFTLYADTSSRRPGFSGAAKPDLAIPLYEHFMACCRERGFDVQHGEFGADMQVDSCNDGPVTILFDTDQH
;
A
#
# COMPACT_ATOMS: atom_id res chain seq x y z
N MET A 1 -4.19 11.09 1.78
CA MET A 1 -3.39 9.88 1.42
C MET A 1 -4.30 8.91 0.70
N ARG A 2 -3.79 8.27 -0.31
CA ARG A 2 -4.54 7.27 -1.10
C ARG A 2 -3.79 5.95 -1.11
N ALA A 3 -4.52 4.85 -1.08
CA ALA A 3 -3.92 3.54 -1.18
C ALA A 3 -4.77 2.62 -2.05
N VAL A 4 -4.11 1.81 -2.84
CA VAL A 4 -4.71 0.68 -3.53
C VAL A 4 -4.19 -0.57 -2.86
N VAL A 5 -5.06 -1.31 -2.20
CA VAL A 5 -4.71 -2.49 -1.40
C VAL A 5 -5.23 -3.73 -2.12
N THR A 6 -4.32 -4.59 -2.52
CA THR A 6 -4.64 -5.83 -3.21
C THR A 6 -4.34 -7.01 -2.31
N ARG A 7 -5.32 -7.88 -2.13
CA ARG A 7 -5.11 -9.16 -1.44
C ARG A 7 -4.33 -10.08 -2.37
N VAL A 8 -3.17 -10.56 -1.91
CA VAL A 8 -2.28 -11.36 -2.74
C VAL A 8 -1.94 -12.69 -2.08
N SER A 9 -1.67 -13.71 -2.91
CA SER A 9 -1.04 -14.94 -2.48
C SER A 9 0.48 -14.81 -2.48
N ARG A 10 1.01 -13.90 -3.29
CA ARG A 10 2.42 -13.52 -3.35
C ARG A 10 2.56 -12.19 -4.08
N ALA A 11 3.59 -11.44 -3.76
CA ALA A 11 3.98 -10.24 -4.48
C ALA A 11 5.48 -9.99 -4.33
N SER A 12 6.06 -9.30 -5.31
CA SER A 12 7.47 -8.92 -5.27
C SER A 12 7.70 -7.61 -6.01
N VAL A 13 8.75 -6.92 -5.64
CA VAL A 13 9.22 -5.72 -6.35
C VAL A 13 10.68 -5.90 -6.74
N THR A 14 10.98 -5.64 -8.01
CA THR A 14 12.30 -5.79 -8.59
C THR A 14 12.82 -4.45 -9.06
N ILE A 15 14.06 -4.13 -8.70
CA ILE A 15 14.76 -2.90 -9.08
C ILE A 15 16.08 -3.30 -9.72
N ASP A 16 16.34 -2.83 -10.94
CA ASP A 16 17.56 -3.16 -11.70
C ASP A 16 17.85 -4.68 -11.78
N GLY A 17 16.78 -5.45 -12.00
CA GLY A 17 16.88 -6.89 -12.15
C GLY A 17 17.04 -7.68 -10.85
N GLN A 18 17.00 -7.01 -9.69
CA GLN A 18 17.13 -7.64 -8.38
C GLN A 18 15.87 -7.47 -7.55
N VAL A 19 15.45 -8.53 -6.88
CA VAL A 19 14.29 -8.48 -5.98
C VAL A 19 14.65 -7.66 -4.76
N ASN A 20 13.94 -6.53 -4.57
CA ASN A 20 14.13 -5.64 -3.44
C ASN A 20 13.28 -6.03 -2.23
N GLY A 21 12.12 -6.60 -2.48
CA GLY A 21 11.21 -7.07 -1.45
C GLY A 21 10.23 -8.08 -2.02
N HIS A 22 9.78 -9.00 -1.18
CA HIS A 22 8.78 -9.99 -1.57
C HIS A 22 8.00 -10.45 -0.34
N ILE A 23 6.77 -10.87 -0.59
CA ILE A 23 5.89 -11.45 0.43
C ILE A 23 5.15 -12.66 -0.14
N GLY A 24 4.72 -13.54 0.73
CA GLY A 24 3.70 -14.53 0.43
C GLY A 24 2.31 -13.91 0.59
N ARG A 25 1.45 -14.58 1.33
CA ARG A 25 0.08 -14.12 1.58
C ARG A 25 0.06 -12.78 2.31
N GLY A 26 -0.77 -11.86 1.86
CA GLY A 26 -0.92 -10.58 2.51
C GLY A 26 -1.47 -9.52 1.59
N PHE A 27 -0.95 -8.30 1.73
CA PHE A 27 -1.35 -7.14 0.92
C PHE A 27 -0.20 -6.56 0.14
N LEU A 28 -0.45 -6.31 -1.14
CA LEU A 28 0.31 -5.31 -1.90
C LEU A 28 -0.39 -3.96 -1.70
N VAL A 29 0.34 -2.97 -1.17
CA VAL A 29 -0.16 -1.63 -0.91
C VAL A 29 0.55 -0.65 -1.82
N LEU A 30 -0.16 -0.07 -2.78
CA LEU A 30 0.32 1.07 -3.55
C LEU A 30 -0.10 2.32 -2.78
N LEU A 31 0.87 3.13 -2.35
CA LEU A 31 0.62 4.24 -1.42
C LEU A 31 1.00 5.58 -2.05
N GLY A 32 0.03 6.48 -2.14
CA GLY A 32 0.23 7.85 -2.60
C GLY A 32 0.03 8.85 -1.45
N VAL A 33 0.93 9.84 -1.38
CA VAL A 33 0.89 10.88 -0.36
C VAL A 33 0.43 12.20 -1.00
N GLY A 34 -0.54 12.85 -0.37
CA GLY A 34 -1.04 14.17 -0.79
C GLY A 34 -0.35 15.30 -0.02
N PRO A 35 -0.41 16.54 -0.53
CA PRO A 35 0.32 17.66 0.04
C PRO A 35 -0.18 18.12 1.42
N GLN A 36 -1.37 17.70 1.82
CA GLN A 36 -1.97 18.04 3.12
C GLN A 36 -1.85 16.91 4.14
N ASP A 37 -1.23 15.81 3.79
CA ASP A 37 -1.13 14.65 4.67
C ASP A 37 -0.17 14.87 5.83
N THR A 38 -0.46 14.19 6.94
CA THR A 38 0.28 14.28 8.19
C THR A 38 0.63 12.89 8.70
N GLU A 39 1.49 12.82 9.72
CA GLU A 39 1.81 11.55 10.39
C GLU A 39 0.56 10.88 10.96
N GLU A 40 -0.37 11.67 11.49
CA GLU A 40 -1.63 11.14 12.05
C GLU A 40 -2.49 10.48 10.95
N VAL A 41 -2.54 11.09 9.76
CA VAL A 41 -3.24 10.51 8.62
C VAL A 41 -2.61 9.17 8.22
N ALA A 42 -1.28 9.11 8.15
CA ALA A 42 -0.56 7.88 7.83
C ALA A 42 -0.80 6.78 8.87
N ARG A 43 -0.77 7.14 10.16
CA ARG A 43 -1.04 6.21 11.25
C ARG A 43 -2.45 5.62 11.17
N LYS A 44 -3.45 6.46 10.95
CA LYS A 44 -4.84 6.03 10.83
C LYS A 44 -5.06 5.11 9.63
N LEU A 45 -4.43 5.45 8.50
CA LEU A 45 -4.54 4.61 7.30
C LEU A 45 -3.88 3.25 7.52
N ALA A 46 -2.71 3.21 8.13
CA ALA A 46 -2.03 1.96 8.49
C ALA A 46 -2.93 1.10 9.38
N GLU A 47 -3.56 1.70 10.38
CA GLU A 47 -4.49 1.01 11.27
C GLU A 47 -5.67 0.40 10.50
N LYS A 48 -6.30 1.18 9.61
CA LYS A 48 -7.42 0.69 8.81
C LYS A 48 -7.02 -0.48 7.92
N ILE A 49 -5.88 -0.38 7.25
CA ILE A 49 -5.41 -1.44 6.35
C ILE A 49 -5.05 -2.71 7.13
N CYS A 50 -4.33 -2.58 8.24
CA CYS A 50 -3.95 -3.73 9.06
C CYS A 50 -5.14 -4.44 9.69
N ASN A 51 -6.24 -3.73 9.91
CA ASN A 51 -7.46 -4.31 10.49
C ASN A 51 -8.53 -4.69 9.45
N LEU A 52 -8.25 -4.49 8.18
CA LEU A 52 -9.19 -4.77 7.10
C LEU A 52 -9.52 -6.28 7.04
N ARG A 53 -10.82 -6.60 7.07
CA ARG A 53 -11.31 -7.98 7.19
C ARG A 53 -11.72 -8.51 5.83
N VAL A 54 -10.74 -8.84 4.99
CA VAL A 54 -10.97 -9.31 3.61
C VAL A 54 -10.45 -10.71 3.35
N PHE A 55 -9.95 -11.40 4.36
CA PHE A 55 -9.56 -12.80 4.23
C PHE A 55 -10.71 -13.70 4.66
N GLU A 56 -10.89 -14.78 3.93
CA GLU A 56 -12.01 -15.68 4.14
C GLU A 56 -11.87 -16.48 5.45
N ASP A 57 -12.99 -16.62 6.15
CA ASP A 57 -13.11 -17.53 7.28
C ASP A 57 -13.49 -18.95 6.82
N GLU A 58 -13.75 -19.85 7.78
CA GLU A 58 -14.14 -21.22 7.51
C GLU A 58 -15.47 -21.35 6.76
N ASN A 59 -16.28 -20.29 6.73
CA ASN A 59 -17.56 -20.24 6.01
C ASN A 59 -17.43 -19.56 4.64
N GLY A 60 -16.21 -19.23 4.21
CA GLY A 60 -15.95 -18.56 2.95
C GLY A 60 -16.32 -17.07 2.93
N LYS A 61 -16.52 -16.44 4.09
CA LYS A 61 -16.87 -15.02 4.20
C LYS A 61 -15.64 -14.18 4.54
N MET A 62 -15.58 -12.98 3.96
CA MET A 62 -14.55 -11.99 4.28
C MET A 62 -14.70 -11.51 5.72
N ASN A 63 -13.95 -12.09 6.62
CA ASN A 63 -14.10 -11.88 8.05
C ASN A 63 -12.78 -11.75 8.80
N ARG A 64 -11.70 -12.33 8.29
CA ARG A 64 -10.40 -12.31 8.95
C ARG A 64 -9.53 -11.18 8.46
N ASN A 65 -8.76 -10.59 9.38
CA ASN A 65 -7.79 -9.57 9.06
C ASN A 65 -6.39 -10.16 8.79
N LEU A 66 -5.44 -9.27 8.49
CA LEU A 66 -4.08 -9.66 8.13
C LEU A 66 -3.38 -10.46 9.23
N GLU A 67 -3.55 -10.05 10.50
CA GLU A 67 -2.94 -10.73 11.65
C GLU A 67 -3.45 -12.18 11.79
N GLN A 68 -4.75 -12.38 11.64
CA GLN A 68 -5.38 -13.69 11.81
C GLN A 68 -4.91 -14.71 10.77
N VAL A 69 -4.48 -14.25 9.61
CA VAL A 69 -3.98 -15.14 8.55
C VAL A 69 -2.45 -15.17 8.46
N GLY A 70 -1.76 -14.49 9.36
CA GLY A 70 -0.30 -14.45 9.37
C GLY A 70 0.28 -13.75 8.13
N GLY A 71 -0.42 -12.76 7.60
CA GLY A 71 -0.04 -12.08 6.36
C GLY A 71 1.03 -11.02 6.56
N ALA A 72 1.63 -10.60 5.44
CA ALA A 72 2.65 -9.57 5.37
C ALA A 72 2.19 -8.43 4.44
N LEU A 73 2.97 -7.34 4.43
CA LEU A 73 2.70 -6.19 3.55
C LEU A 73 3.90 -5.95 2.65
N LEU A 74 3.62 -5.70 1.37
CA LEU A 74 4.58 -5.11 0.43
C LEU A 74 4.08 -3.72 0.07
N VAL A 75 4.81 -2.69 0.49
CA VAL A 75 4.41 -1.29 0.33
C VAL A 75 5.26 -0.64 -0.75
N VAL A 76 4.59 -0.09 -1.76
CA VAL A 76 5.25 0.56 -2.90
C VAL A 76 4.70 1.97 -3.02
N SER A 77 5.59 2.97 -3.07
CA SER A 77 5.18 4.36 -3.27
C SER A 77 4.60 4.53 -4.68
N GLN A 78 3.48 5.26 -4.79
CA GLN A 78 2.74 5.42 -6.03
C GLN A 78 2.13 6.82 -6.11
N PHE A 79 2.94 7.83 -6.45
CA PHE A 79 2.45 9.21 -6.54
C PHE A 79 1.39 9.38 -7.63
N THR A 80 1.39 8.51 -8.63
CA THR A 80 0.44 8.55 -9.73
C THR A 80 -1.01 8.31 -9.30
N LEU A 81 -1.25 7.89 -8.05
CA LEU A 81 -2.60 7.83 -7.48
C LEU A 81 -3.25 9.21 -7.35
N TYR A 82 -2.44 10.28 -7.42
CA TYR A 82 -2.91 11.67 -7.43
C TYR A 82 -2.90 12.26 -8.83
N ALA A 83 -2.96 11.43 -9.87
CA ALA A 83 -3.00 11.90 -11.25
C ALA A 83 -4.27 12.73 -11.52
N ASP A 84 -4.08 13.85 -12.20
CA ASP A 84 -5.18 14.60 -12.82
C ASP A 84 -5.31 14.12 -14.26
N THR A 85 -6.44 13.49 -14.56
CA THR A 85 -6.72 12.90 -15.87
C THR A 85 -7.73 13.73 -16.68
N SER A 86 -7.89 15.00 -16.34
CA SER A 86 -8.77 15.91 -17.09
C SER A 86 -8.32 16.12 -18.54
N SER A 87 -7.06 15.88 -18.85
CA SER A 87 -6.52 15.78 -20.20
C SER A 87 -5.90 14.40 -20.43
N ARG A 88 -5.59 14.09 -21.70
CA ARG A 88 -5.00 12.78 -22.06
C ARG A 88 -3.59 12.59 -21.48
N ARG A 89 -2.87 13.67 -21.30
CA ARG A 89 -1.56 13.66 -20.63
C ARG A 89 -1.81 13.93 -19.15
N PRO A 90 -1.63 12.94 -18.28
CA PRO A 90 -1.94 13.14 -16.86
C PRO A 90 -0.98 14.11 -16.21
N GLY A 91 -1.50 14.95 -15.30
CA GLY A 91 -0.71 15.80 -14.45
C GLY A 91 -0.56 15.21 -13.06
N PHE A 92 0.54 15.52 -12.37
CA PHE A 92 0.84 14.96 -11.05
C PHE A 92 1.08 16.03 -9.98
N SER A 93 0.67 17.27 -10.25
CA SER A 93 0.85 18.38 -9.29
C SER A 93 0.03 18.20 -8.01
N GLY A 94 -0.96 17.30 -8.02
CA GLY A 94 -1.75 16.96 -6.82
C GLY A 94 -1.07 16.03 -5.83
N ALA A 95 0.09 15.47 -6.19
CA ALA A 95 0.87 14.64 -5.29
C ALA A 95 1.81 15.47 -4.40
N ALA A 96 2.08 15.00 -3.19
CA ALA A 96 3.11 15.61 -2.35
C ALA A 96 4.49 15.47 -2.98
N LYS A 97 5.34 16.46 -2.74
CA LYS A 97 6.75 16.42 -3.17
C LYS A 97 7.54 15.46 -2.28
N PRO A 98 8.70 14.96 -2.76
CA PRO A 98 9.48 13.97 -2.04
C PRO A 98 9.86 14.35 -0.60
N ASP A 99 10.10 15.63 -0.32
CA ASP A 99 10.46 16.09 1.03
C ASP A 99 9.36 15.85 2.06
N LEU A 100 8.09 15.80 1.65
CA LEU A 100 6.96 15.40 2.49
C LEU A 100 6.61 13.93 2.31
N ALA A 101 6.63 13.44 1.07
CA ALA A 101 6.16 12.10 0.75
C ALA A 101 7.04 11.01 1.36
N ILE A 102 8.37 11.16 1.30
CA ILE A 102 9.30 10.14 1.81
C ILE A 102 9.12 9.90 3.32
N PRO A 103 9.14 10.92 4.19
CA PRO A 103 8.92 10.71 5.61
C PRO A 103 7.57 10.07 5.94
N LEU A 104 6.51 10.45 5.23
CA LEU A 104 5.17 9.89 5.50
C LEU A 104 5.03 8.45 4.98
N TYR A 105 5.65 8.13 3.87
CA TYR A 105 5.74 6.77 3.37
C TYR A 105 6.47 5.86 4.39
N GLU A 106 7.60 6.33 4.91
CA GLU A 106 8.36 5.63 5.93
C GLU A 106 7.59 5.50 7.24
N HIS A 107 6.87 6.56 7.63
CA HIS A 107 6.05 6.55 8.85
C HIS A 107 4.90 5.54 8.75
N PHE A 108 4.24 5.46 7.58
CA PHE A 108 3.21 4.46 7.34
C PHE A 108 3.76 3.04 7.55
N MET A 109 4.94 2.74 6.99
CA MET A 109 5.56 1.44 7.14
C MET A 109 5.96 1.16 8.59
N ALA A 110 6.49 2.16 9.29
CA ALA A 110 6.84 2.05 10.71
C ALA A 110 5.61 1.71 11.56
N CYS A 111 4.46 2.34 11.29
CA CYS A 111 3.22 2.03 11.99
C CYS A 111 2.77 0.59 11.77
N CYS A 112 2.94 0.06 10.55
CA CYS A 112 2.64 -1.33 10.27
C CYS A 112 3.60 -2.29 11.01
N ARG A 113 4.89 -1.96 11.04
CA ARG A 113 5.90 -2.76 11.77
C ARG A 113 5.67 -2.78 13.27
N GLU A 114 5.24 -1.66 13.83
CA GLU A 114 4.92 -1.56 15.26
C GLU A 114 3.79 -2.52 15.67
N ARG A 115 2.93 -2.87 14.72
CA ARG A 115 1.85 -3.86 14.92
C ARG A 115 2.35 -5.30 14.78
N GLY A 116 3.63 -5.52 14.49
CA GLY A 116 4.25 -6.83 14.41
C GLY A 116 4.26 -7.46 13.02
N PHE A 117 3.88 -6.71 11.98
CA PHE A 117 3.87 -7.25 10.62
C PHE A 117 5.25 -7.19 9.97
N ASP A 118 5.52 -8.19 9.12
CA ASP A 118 6.61 -8.13 8.16
C ASP A 118 6.22 -7.14 7.06
N VAL A 119 7.01 -6.07 6.91
CA VAL A 119 6.77 -5.03 5.91
C VAL A 119 7.96 -4.99 4.98
N GLN A 120 7.73 -5.40 3.75
CA GLN A 120 8.68 -5.29 2.64
C GLN A 120 8.32 -4.07 1.80
N HIS A 121 9.26 -3.57 1.03
CA HIS A 121 9.02 -2.35 0.26
C HIS A 121 9.87 -2.26 -1.01
N GLY A 122 9.49 -1.33 -1.88
CA GLY A 122 10.32 -0.86 -2.97
C GLY A 122 11.25 0.25 -2.50
N GLU A 123 11.72 1.04 -3.44
CA GLU A 123 12.58 2.21 -3.19
C GLU A 123 11.89 3.43 -3.78
N PHE A 124 11.71 4.47 -2.96
CA PHE A 124 11.04 5.70 -3.40
C PHE A 124 11.76 6.32 -4.59
N GLY A 125 11.00 6.60 -5.66
CA GLY A 125 11.54 7.25 -6.86
C GLY A 125 12.27 6.32 -7.82
N ALA A 126 12.47 5.06 -7.48
CA ALA A 126 13.10 4.10 -8.37
C ALA A 126 12.14 3.61 -9.46
N ASP A 127 12.70 3.16 -10.58
CA ASP A 127 11.95 2.42 -11.59
C ASP A 127 11.83 0.97 -11.12
N MET A 128 10.59 0.52 -10.95
CA MET A 128 10.30 -0.75 -10.30
C MET A 128 9.40 -1.63 -11.17
N GLN A 129 9.68 -2.95 -11.11
CA GLN A 129 8.79 -3.97 -11.66
C GLN A 129 8.07 -4.62 -10.48
N VAL A 130 6.75 -4.49 -10.45
CA VAL A 130 5.92 -5.04 -9.37
C VAL A 130 5.14 -6.22 -9.90
N ASP A 131 5.41 -7.41 -9.34
CA ASP A 131 4.69 -8.64 -9.67
C ASP A 131 3.76 -9.00 -8.52
N SER A 132 2.55 -9.41 -8.85
CA SER A 132 1.61 -9.87 -7.82
C SER A 132 0.64 -10.89 -8.37
N CYS A 133 0.19 -11.77 -7.49
CA CYS A 133 -0.91 -12.65 -7.77
C CYS A 133 -2.10 -12.17 -6.93
N ASN A 134 -3.02 -11.46 -7.57
CA ASN A 134 -4.23 -10.96 -6.93
C ASN A 134 -5.15 -12.13 -6.63
N ASP A 135 -5.37 -12.37 -5.34
CA ASP A 135 -6.13 -13.52 -4.87
C ASP A 135 -7.60 -13.13 -4.67
N GLY A 136 -8.42 -13.65 -5.57
CA GLY A 136 -9.85 -13.41 -5.50
C GLY A 136 -10.53 -13.08 -6.83
N PRO A 137 -10.26 -11.98 -7.55
CA PRO A 137 -9.46 -10.81 -7.14
C PRO A 137 -10.15 -9.98 -6.04
N VAL A 138 -9.34 -9.35 -5.20
CA VAL A 138 -9.82 -8.41 -4.18
C VAL A 138 -8.90 -7.20 -4.17
N THR A 139 -9.44 -6.04 -4.54
CA THR A 139 -8.72 -4.78 -4.60
C THR A 139 -9.58 -3.69 -3.95
N ILE A 140 -9.05 -3.03 -2.95
CA ILE A 140 -9.76 -2.04 -2.14
C ILE A 140 -9.06 -0.69 -2.27
N LEU A 141 -9.85 0.36 -2.51
CA LEU A 141 -9.35 1.74 -2.58
C LEU A 141 -9.56 2.44 -1.24
N PHE A 142 -8.52 3.13 -0.80
CA PHE A 142 -8.59 4.03 0.35
C PHE A 142 -8.29 5.46 -0.09
N ASP A 143 -9.09 6.40 0.36
CA ASP A 143 -8.84 7.83 0.19
C ASP A 143 -9.19 8.52 1.51
N THR A 144 -8.18 9.02 2.21
CA THR A 144 -8.36 9.60 3.55
C THR A 144 -9.15 10.91 3.54
N ASP A 145 -9.29 11.56 2.37
CA ASP A 145 -10.11 12.77 2.24
C ASP A 145 -11.60 12.45 2.17
N GLN A 146 -11.96 11.18 1.93
CA GLN A 146 -13.36 10.74 1.81
C GLN A 146 -13.84 9.90 3.00
N HIS A 147 -12.92 9.36 3.78
CA HIS A 147 -13.26 8.42 4.85
C HIS A 147 -12.50 8.69 6.15
#